data_cdc558961cca30919745b1acc9fb3b00
#
_entry.id   cdc558961cca30919745b1acc9fb3b00
#
_cell.length_a   1.000
_cell.length_b   1.000
_cell.length_c   1.000
_cell.angle_alpha   90.00
_cell.angle_beta   90.00
_cell.angle_gamma   90.00
#
_symmetry.space_group_name_H-M   'P 1'
#
loop_
_entity.id
_entity.type
_entity.pdbx_description
1 polymer ?
#
loop_
_entity_poly.entity_id
_entity_poly.type
_entity_poly.pdbx_seq_one_letter_code
_entity_poly.pdbx_strand_id
1 'polypeptide(L)'
;MTVVSYAFYCIFESVIQLPGFNWEENWQHAGQWKDARYAVQDFAESYNLNEEDENRIVVLNRDTGEVSVWELTIQKEYDITEVVA
;
A
#
# COMPACT_ATOMS: atom_id res chain seq x y z
N MET A 1 10.96 -15.69 19.93
CA MET A 1 9.69 -15.07 19.57
C MET A 1 9.60 -14.97 18.05
N THR A 2 8.56 -15.53 17.47
CA THR A 2 8.39 -15.53 16.04
C THR A 2 7.70 -14.23 15.61
N VAL A 3 8.35 -13.46 14.74
CA VAL A 3 7.72 -12.30 14.14
C VAL A 3 6.90 -12.78 12.97
N VAL A 4 5.58 -12.58 13.03
CA VAL A 4 4.69 -12.94 11.93
C VAL A 4 4.68 -11.79 10.92
N SER A 5 5.03 -12.10 9.69
CA SER A 5 4.93 -11.14 8.59
C SER A 5 4.02 -11.73 7.52
N TYR A 6 3.40 -10.84 6.75
CA TYR A 6 2.49 -11.21 5.67
C TYR A 6 3.02 -10.65 4.36
N ALA A 7 2.69 -11.32 3.27
CA ALA A 7 3.01 -10.83 1.94
C ALA A 7 1.94 -9.82 1.51
N PHE A 8 2.37 -8.67 1.00
CA PHE A 8 1.47 -7.60 0.57
C PHE A 8 1.81 -7.13 -0.84
N TYR A 9 0.78 -6.70 -1.55
CA TYR A 9 0.91 -5.88 -2.77
C TYR A 9 0.37 -4.49 -2.46
N CYS A 10 1.09 -3.47 -2.92
CA CYS A 10 0.67 -2.07 -2.81
C CYS A 10 0.47 -1.47 -4.19
N ILE A 11 -0.52 -0.60 -4.33
CA ILE A 11 -0.85 0.01 -5.59
C ILE A 11 -1.57 1.34 -5.33
N PHE A 12 -1.43 2.31 -6.25
CA PHE A 12 -2.23 3.52 -6.18
C PHE A 12 -3.70 3.20 -6.50
N GLU A 13 -4.61 3.86 -5.79
CA GLU A 13 -6.04 3.61 -5.94
C GLU A 13 -6.52 3.78 -7.38
N SER A 14 -5.98 4.75 -8.10
CA SER A 14 -6.37 5.01 -9.49
C SER A 14 -6.13 3.81 -10.41
N VAL A 15 -5.12 3.00 -10.13
CA VAL A 15 -4.78 1.85 -10.97
C VAL A 15 -5.84 0.76 -10.86
N ILE A 16 -6.43 0.60 -9.66
CA ILE A 16 -7.48 -0.40 -9.43
C ILE A 16 -8.73 -0.09 -10.29
N GLN A 17 -8.96 1.17 -10.61
CA GLN A 17 -10.11 1.60 -11.38
C GLN A 17 -9.96 1.38 -12.88
N LEU A 18 -8.78 1.00 -13.34
CA LEU A 18 -8.53 0.75 -14.76
C LEU A 18 -9.22 -0.54 -15.22
N PRO A 19 -9.76 -0.57 -16.46
CA PRO A 19 -10.34 -1.79 -17.00
C PRO A 19 -9.31 -2.92 -17.06
N GLY A 20 -9.73 -4.13 -16.71
CA GLY A 20 -8.85 -5.29 -16.76
C GLY A 20 -7.85 -5.37 -15.62
N PHE A 21 -8.06 -4.62 -14.53
CA PHE A 21 -7.16 -4.65 -13.38
C PHE A 21 -7.00 -6.08 -12.86
N ASN A 22 -5.75 -6.44 -12.56
CA ASN A 22 -5.38 -7.73 -11.98
C ASN A 22 -4.21 -7.52 -11.02
N TRP A 23 -4.39 -7.89 -9.75
CA TRP A 23 -3.34 -7.73 -8.75
C TRP A 23 -2.02 -8.36 -9.16
N GLU A 24 -2.05 -9.55 -9.71
CA GLU A 24 -0.83 -10.28 -10.07
C GLU A 24 -0.03 -9.60 -11.18
N GLU A 25 -0.70 -8.83 -12.03
CA GLU A 25 -0.06 -8.17 -13.17
C GLU A 25 0.19 -6.69 -12.94
N ASN A 26 -0.58 -6.06 -12.06
CA ASN A 26 -0.60 -4.59 -11.94
C ASN A 26 -0.10 -4.05 -10.61
N TRP A 27 0.34 -4.89 -9.67
CA TRP A 27 0.89 -4.40 -8.42
C TRP A 27 2.12 -3.51 -8.69
N GLN A 28 2.31 -2.49 -7.85
CA GLN A 28 3.41 -1.54 -8.00
C GLN A 28 4.53 -1.77 -6.99
N HIS A 29 4.20 -2.30 -5.82
CA HIS A 29 5.20 -2.59 -4.79
C HIS A 29 4.80 -3.87 -4.07
N ALA A 30 5.76 -4.71 -3.79
CA ALA A 30 5.52 -5.99 -3.14
C ALA A 30 6.61 -6.30 -2.13
N GLY A 31 6.25 -7.02 -1.08
CA GLY A 31 7.20 -7.44 -0.06
C GLY A 31 6.49 -8.09 1.10
N GLN A 32 7.22 -8.25 2.20
CA GLN A 32 6.67 -8.82 3.43
C GLN A 32 6.86 -7.83 4.57
N TRP A 33 5.78 -7.55 5.28
CA TRP A 33 5.79 -6.64 6.42
C TRP A 33 4.86 -7.17 7.51
N LYS A 34 5.01 -6.64 8.70
CA LYS A 34 4.21 -7.02 9.86
C LYS A 34 2.74 -6.68 9.67
N ASP A 35 2.44 -5.52 9.09
CA ASP A 35 1.08 -5.12 8.74
C ASP A 35 1.08 -4.18 7.54
N ALA A 36 -0.12 -3.84 7.06
CA ALA A 36 -0.30 -3.03 5.87
C ALA A 36 0.29 -1.62 6.01
N ARG A 37 0.29 -1.06 7.21
CA ARG A 37 0.83 0.27 7.45
C ARG A 37 2.31 0.35 7.08
N TYR A 38 3.07 -0.67 7.48
CA TYR A 38 4.50 -0.74 7.14
C TYR A 38 4.71 -0.93 5.64
N ALA A 39 3.80 -1.65 4.99
CA ALA A 39 3.86 -1.80 3.53
C ALA A 39 3.69 -0.46 2.84
N VAL A 40 2.74 0.36 3.27
CA VAL A 40 2.51 1.70 2.71
C VAL A 40 3.71 2.61 2.95
N GLN A 41 4.27 2.56 4.15
CA GLN A 41 5.45 3.36 4.49
C GLN A 41 6.63 2.99 3.59
N ASP A 42 6.87 1.70 3.41
CA ASP A 42 7.96 1.24 2.55
C ASP A 42 7.75 1.64 1.09
N PHE A 43 6.50 1.57 0.61
CA PHE A 43 6.15 2.03 -0.72
C PHE A 43 6.52 3.52 -0.88
N ALA A 44 6.09 4.35 0.07
CA ALA A 44 6.35 5.78 0.02
C ALA A 44 7.85 6.10 0.02
N GLU A 45 8.60 5.43 0.87
CA GLU A 45 10.04 5.65 0.98
C GLU A 45 10.79 5.14 -0.24
N SER A 46 10.44 3.97 -0.75
CA SER A 46 11.13 3.35 -1.89
C SER A 46 10.95 4.13 -3.18
N TYR A 47 9.79 4.76 -3.36
CA TYR A 47 9.49 5.52 -4.56
C TYR A 47 9.61 7.02 -4.35
N ASN A 48 10.07 7.48 -3.19
CA ASN A 48 10.20 8.90 -2.88
C ASN A 48 8.92 9.68 -3.18
N LEU A 49 7.79 9.15 -2.73
CA LEU A 49 6.50 9.79 -2.97
C LEU A 49 6.48 11.19 -2.35
N ASN A 50 5.85 12.12 -3.03
CA ASN A 50 5.76 13.50 -2.59
C ASN A 50 4.31 14.00 -2.69
N GLU A 51 4.08 15.24 -2.31
CA GLU A 51 2.73 15.80 -2.25
C GLU A 51 2.04 15.92 -3.61
N GLU A 52 2.77 15.79 -4.71
CA GLU A 52 2.20 15.81 -6.06
C GLU A 52 1.73 14.44 -6.51
N ASP A 53 2.16 13.39 -5.82
CA ASP A 53 1.74 12.03 -6.13
C ASP A 53 0.36 11.75 -5.54
N GLU A 54 -0.29 10.72 -6.07
CA GLU A 54 -1.56 10.26 -5.53
C GLU A 54 -1.36 9.82 -4.07
N ASN A 55 -2.25 10.25 -3.19
CA ASN A 55 -2.11 9.98 -1.76
C ASN A 55 -2.93 8.78 -1.27
N ARG A 56 -3.70 8.13 -2.12
CA ARG A 56 -4.49 6.96 -1.78
C ARG A 56 -3.81 5.69 -2.29
N ILE A 57 -3.52 4.79 -1.36
CA ILE A 57 -2.81 3.54 -1.65
C ILE A 57 -3.68 2.38 -1.20
N VAL A 58 -3.87 1.41 -2.07
CA VAL A 58 -4.64 0.19 -1.77
C VAL A 58 -3.64 -0.94 -1.54
N VAL A 59 -3.85 -1.68 -0.47
CA VAL A 59 -2.96 -2.76 -0.06
C VAL A 59 -3.73 -4.07 -0.01
N LEU A 60 -3.21 -5.09 -0.66
CA LEU A 60 -3.74 -6.44 -0.59
C LEU A 60 -2.83 -7.30 0.29
N ASN A 61 -3.39 -7.89 1.34
CA ASN A 61 -2.70 -8.93 2.09
C ASN A 61 -2.86 -10.23 1.31
N ARG A 62 -1.77 -10.72 0.73
CA ARG A 62 -1.81 -11.90 -0.14
C ARG A 62 -2.08 -13.19 0.63
N ASP A 63 -1.79 -13.22 1.92
CA ASP A 63 -1.97 -14.40 2.75
C ASP A 63 -3.41 -14.56 3.23
N THR A 64 -4.11 -13.44 3.46
CA THR A 64 -5.48 -13.45 3.97
C THR A 64 -6.52 -13.05 2.93
N GLY A 65 -6.10 -12.38 1.85
CA GLY A 65 -7.01 -11.82 0.85
C GLY A 65 -7.65 -10.49 1.28
N GLU A 66 -7.28 -9.97 2.44
CA GLU A 66 -7.84 -8.71 2.94
C GLU A 66 -7.28 -7.51 2.16
N VAL A 67 -8.18 -6.61 1.76
CA VAL A 67 -7.81 -5.37 1.06
C VAL A 67 -8.10 -4.19 1.98
N SER A 68 -7.15 -3.28 2.06
CA SER A 68 -7.30 -2.05 2.84
C SER A 68 -6.88 -0.84 2.01
N VAL A 69 -7.46 0.32 2.34
CA VAL A 69 -7.14 1.59 1.68
C VAL A 69 -6.48 2.51 2.70
N TRP A 70 -5.41 3.15 2.29
CA TRP A 70 -4.61 4.01 3.16
C TRP A 70 -4.43 5.37 2.53
N GLU A 71 -4.51 6.40 3.35
CA GLU A 71 -4.23 7.77 2.93
C GLU A 71 -2.84 8.16 3.45
N LEU A 72 -2.00 8.65 2.55
CA LEU A 72 -0.66 9.09 2.85
C LEU A 72 -0.60 10.61 2.82
N THR A 73 -0.22 11.20 3.95
CA THR A 73 0.01 12.64 4.05
C THR A 73 1.51 12.87 4.13
N ILE A 74 2.02 13.73 3.26
CA ILE A 74 3.45 14.00 3.18
C ILE A 74 3.73 15.39 3.71
N GLN A 75 4.46 15.44 4.83
CA GLN A 75 4.95 16.67 5.43
C GLN A 75 6.46 16.49 5.65
N LYS A 76 6.94 16.72 6.85
CA LYS A 76 8.33 16.39 7.20
C LYS A 76 8.53 14.89 7.32
N GLU A 77 7.48 14.18 7.72
CA GLU A 77 7.45 12.73 7.83
C GLU A 77 6.18 12.23 7.16
N TYR A 78 6.18 10.97 6.74
CA TYR A 78 5.01 10.35 6.17
C TYR A 78 3.98 10.05 7.27
N ASP A 79 2.76 10.52 7.08
CA ASP A 79 1.64 10.19 7.95
C ASP A 79 0.71 9.25 7.18
N ILE A 80 0.44 8.09 7.76
CA ILE A 80 -0.27 7.00 7.10
C ILE A 80 -1.50 6.68 7.92
N THR A 81 -2.68 6.86 7.32
CA THR A 81 -3.96 6.65 7.99
C THR A 81 -4.82 5.69 7.18
N GLU A 82 -5.36 4.68 7.84
CA GLU A 82 -6.30 3.78 7.19
C GLU A 82 -7.62 4.49 6.92
N VAL A 83 -8.13 4.32 5.69
CA VAL A 83 -9.43 4.87 5.31
C VAL A 83 -10.49 3.82 5.63
N VAL A 84 -11.35 4.15 6.57
CA VAL A 84 -12.44 3.26 6.99
C VAL A 84 -13.72 3.74 6.33
N ALA A 85 -14.37 2.83 5.63
CA ALA A 85 -15.62 3.14 4.95
C ALA A 85 -16.80 3.21 5.94
#